data_3bc8d4557c60fd4c361c1325d3d0ff51
#
_entry.id   3bc8d4557c60fd4c361c1325d3d0ff51
#
_cell.length_a   1.000
_cell.length_b   1.000
_cell.length_c   1.000
_cell.angle_alpha   90.00
_cell.angle_beta   90.00
_cell.angle_gamma   90.00
#
_symmetry.space_group_name_H-M   'P 1'
#
loop_
_entity.id
_entity.type
_entity.pdbx_description
1 polymer ?
#
loop_
_entity_poly.entity_id
_entity_poly.type
_entity_poly.pdbx_seq_one_letter_code
_entity_poly.pdbx_strand_id
1 'polypeptide(L)'
;MSTNQRGFVQQVWDFFCSLKLTLFLLITLAITSIIGTVIPQFPNIDERYWATISAGRKALYEKLGFFDMYHSWWFLALLALFCINLIACSIKRLPHVFKFVSEPATTISETQQKIFPSKELKLEGSLDASKDKLAAFLGSRFATPTITQVGNQYHLFAQKNAWCRLGVYVVHFSILVVMAGTIIGNIGGYKGFVAIVEGETINTIKARNGKDIPLGFEVKCDQFTVSFYVSPGGGGPSQMTKEFKRILTLTEHGKEVPGYKHV
;
A
#
# COMPACT_ATOMS: atom_id res chain seq x y z
N MET A 1 44.63 3.40 -13.85
CA MET A 1 43.25 2.88 -13.68
C MET A 1 43.14 2.36 -12.24
N SER A 2 42.70 3.19 -11.31
CA SER A 2 42.46 2.74 -9.92
C SER A 2 41.02 2.19 -9.88
N THR A 3 40.91 0.88 -9.77
CA THR A 3 39.65 0.21 -9.40
C THR A 3 39.33 0.62 -7.96
N ASN A 4 38.50 1.63 -7.85
CA ASN A 4 37.92 2.07 -6.58
C ASN A 4 37.06 0.88 -6.06
N GLN A 5 37.64 0.04 -5.20
CA GLN A 5 36.94 -1.04 -4.52
C GLN A 5 35.90 -0.35 -3.60
N ARG A 6 34.68 -0.23 -4.08
CA ARG A 6 33.55 0.20 -3.25
C ARG A 6 33.49 -0.76 -2.08
N GLY A 7 33.56 -0.24 -0.85
CA GLY A 7 33.47 -1.07 0.36
C GLY A 7 32.22 -1.95 0.33
N PHE A 8 32.29 -3.12 0.95
CA PHE A 8 31.17 -4.07 1.02
C PHE A 8 29.85 -3.40 1.46
N VAL A 9 29.91 -2.51 2.44
CA VAL A 9 28.74 -1.75 2.92
C VAL A 9 28.09 -0.91 1.81
N GLN A 10 28.91 -0.27 0.96
CA GLN A 10 28.42 0.53 -0.15
C GLN A 10 27.74 -0.34 -1.23
N GLN A 11 28.26 -1.53 -1.48
CA GLN A 11 27.65 -2.47 -2.43
C GLN A 11 26.28 -2.95 -1.94
N VAL A 12 26.18 -3.30 -0.65
CA VAL A 12 24.92 -3.69 -0.01
C VAL A 12 23.92 -2.55 -0.05
N TRP A 13 24.35 -1.32 0.27
CA TRP A 13 23.48 -0.15 0.19
C TRP A 13 22.97 0.11 -1.23
N ASP A 14 23.85 0.05 -2.22
CA ASP A 14 23.48 0.25 -3.63
C ASP A 14 22.55 -0.85 -4.14
N PHE A 15 22.70 -2.09 -3.65
CA PHE A 15 21.76 -3.17 -3.94
C PHE A 15 20.36 -2.86 -3.41
N PHE A 16 20.22 -2.44 -2.14
CA PHE A 16 18.93 -2.07 -1.56
C PHE A 16 18.34 -0.80 -2.18
N CYS A 17 19.15 0.08 -2.75
CA CYS A 17 18.66 1.27 -3.47
C CYS A 17 18.35 1.00 -4.94
N SER A 18 18.38 -0.26 -5.40
CA SER A 18 18.22 -0.62 -6.81
C SER A 18 16.76 -0.67 -7.22
N LEU A 19 16.41 0.04 -8.32
CA LEU A 19 15.08 -0.06 -8.96
C LEU A 19 14.78 -1.46 -9.49
N LYS A 20 15.81 -2.22 -9.90
CA LYS A 20 15.64 -3.60 -10.36
C LYS A 20 15.12 -4.48 -9.22
N LEU A 21 15.66 -4.30 -8.02
CA LEU A 21 15.18 -4.99 -6.81
C LEU A 21 13.73 -4.59 -6.49
N THR A 22 13.40 -3.29 -6.57
CA THR A 22 12.03 -2.81 -6.36
C THR A 22 11.03 -3.49 -7.29
N LEU A 23 11.33 -3.52 -8.61
CA LEU A 23 10.47 -4.15 -9.60
C LEU A 23 10.33 -5.66 -9.36
N PHE A 24 11.43 -6.34 -9.06
CA PHE A 24 11.41 -7.77 -8.74
C PHE A 24 10.51 -8.06 -7.53
N LEU A 25 10.67 -7.30 -6.44
CA LEU A 25 9.86 -7.45 -5.23
C LEU A 25 8.38 -7.17 -5.48
N LEU A 26 8.05 -6.11 -6.23
CA LEU A 26 6.67 -5.78 -6.58
C LEU A 26 6.01 -6.89 -7.39
N ILE A 27 6.70 -7.41 -8.42
CA ILE A 27 6.17 -8.50 -9.25
C ILE A 27 5.99 -9.76 -8.40
N THR A 28 6.98 -10.12 -7.57
CA THR A 28 6.89 -11.29 -6.69
C THR A 28 5.75 -11.16 -5.68
N LEU A 29 5.59 -10.00 -5.04
CA LEU A 29 4.48 -9.72 -4.12
C LEU A 29 3.13 -9.77 -4.84
N ALA A 30 3.03 -9.25 -6.06
CA ALA A 30 1.80 -9.32 -6.85
C ALA A 30 1.42 -10.77 -7.16
N ILE A 31 2.37 -11.58 -7.66
CA ILE A 31 2.13 -13.00 -7.96
C ILE A 31 1.73 -13.77 -6.70
N THR A 32 2.45 -13.59 -5.61
CA THR A 32 2.13 -14.29 -4.35
C THR A 32 0.77 -13.85 -3.81
N SER A 33 0.42 -12.56 -3.91
CA SER A 33 -0.90 -12.07 -3.49
C SER A 33 -2.04 -12.66 -4.33
N ILE A 34 -1.83 -12.83 -5.65
CA ILE A 34 -2.81 -13.51 -6.52
C ILE A 34 -2.99 -14.96 -6.07
N ILE A 35 -1.90 -15.69 -5.80
CA ILE A 35 -1.95 -17.06 -5.29
C ILE A 35 -2.74 -17.11 -3.98
N GLY A 36 -2.47 -16.20 -3.04
CA GLY A 36 -3.17 -16.12 -1.76
C GLY A 36 -4.65 -15.73 -1.85
N THR A 37 -5.06 -15.10 -2.96
CA THR A 37 -6.47 -14.79 -3.21
C THR A 37 -7.20 -16.00 -3.83
N VAL A 38 -6.51 -16.78 -4.66
CA VAL A 38 -7.07 -17.96 -5.32
C VAL A 38 -7.19 -19.16 -4.35
N ILE A 39 -6.21 -19.33 -3.47
CA ILE A 39 -6.23 -20.39 -2.46
C ILE A 39 -7.05 -19.89 -1.25
N PRO A 40 -8.09 -20.65 -0.83
CA PRO A 40 -8.87 -20.28 0.36
C PRO A 40 -7.97 -20.18 1.58
N GLN A 41 -8.13 -19.08 2.33
CA GLN A 41 -7.33 -18.78 3.52
C GLN A 41 -8.07 -19.16 4.80
N PHE A 42 -7.36 -19.64 5.83
CA PHE A 42 -7.93 -19.81 7.15
C PHE A 42 -8.50 -18.49 7.68
N PRO A 43 -9.65 -18.50 8.40
CA PRO A 43 -10.46 -19.65 8.82
C PRO A 43 -11.58 -20.05 7.84
N ASN A 44 -11.72 -19.38 6.71
CA ASN A 44 -12.88 -19.47 5.82
C ASN A 44 -12.73 -20.56 4.74
N ILE A 45 -12.10 -21.68 5.08
CA ILE A 45 -11.94 -22.81 4.14
C ILE A 45 -13.19 -23.71 4.25
N ASP A 46 -13.97 -23.78 3.15
CA ASP A 46 -15.14 -24.65 3.06
C ASP A 46 -14.72 -26.14 3.17
N GLU A 47 -15.49 -26.94 3.90
CA GLU A 47 -15.28 -28.39 3.99
C GLU A 47 -15.30 -29.07 2.61
N ARG A 48 -16.08 -28.55 1.68
CA ARG A 48 -16.12 -29.02 0.29
C ARG A 48 -14.78 -28.90 -0.41
N TYR A 49 -14.01 -27.85 -0.10
CA TYR A 49 -12.68 -27.65 -0.66
C TYR A 49 -11.73 -28.78 -0.22
N TRP A 50 -11.82 -29.23 1.03
CA TRP A 50 -11.01 -30.34 1.54
C TRP A 50 -11.31 -31.66 0.82
N ALA A 51 -12.54 -31.86 0.37
CA ALA A 51 -12.92 -33.03 -0.39
C ALA A 51 -12.39 -33.03 -1.83
N THR A 52 -12.12 -31.84 -2.39
CA THR A 52 -11.66 -31.69 -3.79
C THR A 52 -10.15 -31.70 -3.94
N ILE A 53 -9.41 -31.40 -2.87
CA ILE A 53 -7.94 -31.33 -2.93
C ILE A 53 -7.30 -32.71 -2.69
N SER A 54 -6.35 -33.12 -3.55
CA SER A 54 -5.61 -34.36 -3.33
C SER A 54 -4.67 -34.27 -2.13
N ALA A 55 -4.44 -35.37 -1.44
CA ALA A 55 -3.61 -35.45 -0.23
C ALA A 55 -2.19 -34.86 -0.44
N GLY A 56 -1.59 -35.12 -1.60
CA GLY A 56 -0.27 -34.56 -1.94
C GLY A 56 -0.26 -33.04 -2.08
N ARG A 57 -1.28 -32.45 -2.72
CA ARG A 57 -1.42 -30.99 -2.82
C ARG A 57 -1.69 -30.36 -1.47
N LYS A 58 -2.52 -30.99 -0.65
CA LYS A 58 -2.79 -30.53 0.72
C LYS A 58 -1.50 -30.46 1.53
N ALA A 59 -0.70 -31.53 1.57
CA ALA A 59 0.57 -31.57 2.29
C ALA A 59 1.57 -30.50 1.79
N LEU A 60 1.62 -30.26 0.48
CA LEU A 60 2.47 -29.21 -0.11
C LEU A 60 2.03 -27.81 0.33
N TYR A 61 0.73 -27.51 0.27
CA TYR A 61 0.19 -26.21 0.63
C TYR A 61 0.32 -25.94 2.13
N GLU A 62 0.13 -26.95 2.98
CA GLU A 62 0.37 -26.86 4.43
C GLU A 62 1.86 -26.58 4.73
N LYS A 63 2.78 -27.33 4.10
CA LYS A 63 4.22 -27.14 4.27
C LYS A 63 4.69 -25.75 3.85
N LEU A 64 4.13 -25.19 2.77
CA LEU A 64 4.45 -23.85 2.28
C LEU A 64 3.65 -22.75 2.97
N GLY A 65 2.69 -23.09 3.83
CA GLY A 65 1.84 -22.13 4.52
C GLY A 65 0.86 -21.39 3.60
N PHE A 66 0.46 -21.99 2.47
CA PHE A 66 -0.42 -21.32 1.49
C PHE A 66 -1.84 -21.10 2.00
N PHE A 67 -2.31 -21.90 2.97
CA PHE A 67 -3.61 -21.66 3.61
C PHE A 67 -3.59 -20.52 4.63
N ASP A 68 -2.39 -20.03 4.97
CA ASP A 68 -2.15 -18.89 5.81
C ASP A 68 -1.01 -18.03 5.28
N MET A 69 -1.06 -17.78 3.99
CA MET A 69 0.03 -17.20 3.25
C MET A 69 0.46 -15.84 3.79
N TYR A 70 -0.51 -14.99 4.14
CA TYR A 70 -0.25 -13.64 4.62
C TYR A 70 0.45 -13.58 5.99
N HIS A 71 0.49 -14.70 6.73
CA HIS A 71 1.23 -14.84 7.99
C HIS A 71 2.45 -15.76 7.84
N SER A 72 2.71 -16.29 6.65
CA SER A 72 3.88 -17.14 6.40
C SER A 72 5.17 -16.33 6.55
N TRP A 73 6.21 -16.97 7.11
CA TRP A 73 7.50 -16.31 7.36
C TRP A 73 8.15 -15.74 6.09
N TRP A 74 8.01 -16.45 4.97
CA TRP A 74 8.60 -16.02 3.70
C TRP A 74 7.86 -14.83 3.09
N PHE A 75 6.52 -14.76 3.23
CA PHE A 75 5.74 -13.61 2.76
C PHE A 75 6.04 -12.37 3.60
N LEU A 76 6.13 -12.53 4.93
CA LEU A 76 6.54 -11.45 5.83
C LEU A 76 7.97 -10.99 5.55
N ALA A 77 8.89 -11.93 5.22
CA ALA A 77 10.25 -11.57 4.81
C ALA A 77 10.28 -10.77 3.50
N LEU A 78 9.46 -11.12 2.50
CA LEU A 78 9.30 -10.34 1.27
C LEU A 78 8.77 -8.93 1.54
N LEU A 79 7.78 -8.80 2.42
CA LEU A 79 7.25 -7.50 2.83
C LEU A 79 8.30 -6.66 3.56
N ALA A 80 9.03 -7.26 4.49
CA ALA A 80 10.11 -6.57 5.21
C ALA A 80 11.21 -6.10 4.24
N LEU A 81 11.61 -6.97 3.30
CA LEU A 81 12.60 -6.63 2.28
C LEU A 81 12.11 -5.49 1.37
N PHE A 82 10.84 -5.50 1.00
CA PHE A 82 10.22 -4.41 0.25
C PHE A 82 10.21 -3.09 1.03
N CYS A 83 9.87 -3.11 2.32
CA CYS A 83 9.94 -1.92 3.19
C CYS A 83 11.36 -1.36 3.30
N ILE A 84 12.36 -2.22 3.49
CA ILE A 84 13.77 -1.82 3.54
C ILE A 84 14.20 -1.18 2.22
N ASN A 85 13.86 -1.80 1.09
CA ASN A 85 14.14 -1.24 -0.24
C ASN A 85 13.47 0.13 -0.43
N LEU A 86 12.19 0.27 -0.02
CA LEU A 86 11.44 1.52 -0.12
C LEU A 86 12.09 2.64 0.70
N ILE A 87 12.50 2.34 1.94
CA ILE A 87 13.21 3.27 2.82
C ILE A 87 14.55 3.68 2.21
N ALA A 88 15.37 2.70 1.80
CA ALA A 88 16.70 2.94 1.25
C ALA A 88 16.64 3.79 -0.04
N CYS A 89 15.71 3.47 -0.96
CA CYS A 89 15.49 4.25 -2.16
C CYS A 89 15.03 5.68 -1.85
N SER A 90 14.14 5.83 -0.86
CA SER A 90 13.62 7.15 -0.47
C SER A 90 14.73 8.01 0.15
N ILE A 91 15.49 7.48 1.09
CA ILE A 91 16.63 8.19 1.72
C ILE A 91 17.67 8.62 0.68
N LYS A 92 17.99 7.75 -0.28
CA LYS A 92 18.99 8.06 -1.31
C LYS A 92 18.53 9.15 -2.27
N ARG A 93 17.27 9.20 -2.62
CA ARG A 93 16.73 10.07 -3.67
C ARG A 93 16.10 11.37 -3.16
N LEU A 94 15.50 11.35 -1.98
CA LEU A 94 14.80 12.50 -1.40
C LEU A 94 15.66 13.79 -1.38
N PRO A 95 16.93 13.77 -0.93
CA PRO A 95 17.75 14.99 -0.90
C PRO A 95 17.96 15.57 -2.30
N HIS A 96 18.14 14.73 -3.31
CA HIS A 96 18.33 15.18 -4.70
C HIS A 96 17.06 15.83 -5.25
N VAL A 97 15.88 15.21 -5.00
CA VAL A 97 14.59 15.79 -5.45
C VAL A 97 14.29 17.07 -4.68
N PHE A 98 14.56 17.10 -3.38
CA PHE A 98 14.37 18.30 -2.58
C PHE A 98 15.24 19.46 -3.09
N LYS A 99 16.52 19.21 -3.35
CA LYS A 99 17.42 20.21 -3.95
C LYS A 99 16.91 20.69 -5.32
N PHE A 100 16.44 19.78 -6.16
CA PHE A 100 15.89 20.12 -7.47
C PHE A 100 14.63 21.00 -7.38
N VAL A 101 13.81 20.81 -6.35
CA VAL A 101 12.60 21.63 -6.11
C VAL A 101 12.95 22.99 -5.55
N SER A 102 13.91 23.05 -4.60
CA SER A 102 14.28 24.27 -3.90
C SER A 102 15.25 25.13 -4.70
N GLU A 103 16.18 24.49 -5.41
CA GLU A 103 17.23 25.17 -6.18
C GLU A 103 17.27 24.63 -7.62
N PRO A 104 16.26 24.91 -8.43
CA PRO A 104 16.23 24.40 -9.79
C PRO A 104 17.33 25.02 -10.65
N ALA A 105 17.93 24.25 -11.55
CA ALA A 105 18.84 24.77 -12.55
C ALA A 105 18.09 25.72 -13.48
N THR A 106 18.43 27.00 -13.43
CA THR A 106 17.77 28.05 -14.22
C THR A 106 18.35 28.21 -15.62
N THR A 107 19.48 27.55 -15.93
CA THR A 107 20.17 27.57 -17.21
C THR A 107 20.18 26.21 -17.87
N ILE A 108 20.09 26.15 -19.18
CA ILE A 108 20.15 24.93 -19.98
C ILE A 108 21.50 24.89 -20.69
N SER A 109 22.23 23.76 -20.56
CA SER A 109 23.45 23.53 -21.34
C SER A 109 23.12 23.06 -22.76
N GLU A 110 24.04 23.25 -23.70
CA GLU A 110 23.88 22.77 -25.09
C GLU A 110 23.57 21.29 -25.20
N THR A 111 24.15 20.47 -24.33
CA THR A 111 23.88 19.03 -24.27
C THR A 111 22.44 18.75 -23.82
N GLN A 112 21.92 19.50 -22.87
CA GLN A 112 20.53 19.35 -22.39
C GLN A 112 19.53 19.82 -23.46
N GLN A 113 19.86 20.88 -24.20
CA GLN A 113 19.02 21.38 -25.28
C GLN A 113 18.78 20.33 -26.38
N LYS A 114 19.77 19.47 -26.63
CA LYS A 114 19.64 18.38 -27.62
C LYS A 114 18.80 17.22 -27.14
N ILE A 115 18.67 17.04 -25.82
CA ILE A 115 17.95 15.89 -25.23
C ILE A 115 16.48 16.22 -25.00
N PHE A 116 16.17 17.48 -24.63
CA PHE A 116 14.79 17.89 -24.33
C PHE A 116 14.02 18.28 -25.60
N PRO A 117 12.70 17.99 -25.67
CA PRO A 117 11.87 18.51 -26.75
C PRO A 117 11.97 20.03 -26.78
N SER A 118 12.45 20.55 -27.89
CA SER A 118 12.65 22.00 -28.11
C SER A 118 11.95 22.46 -29.39
N LYS A 119 11.50 23.72 -29.38
CA LYS A 119 10.99 24.40 -30.56
C LYS A 119 11.74 25.71 -30.72
N GLU A 120 12.19 25.98 -31.93
CA GLU A 120 12.80 27.25 -32.29
C GLU A 120 11.72 28.19 -32.84
N LEU A 121 11.68 29.40 -32.32
CA LEU A 121 10.80 30.46 -32.78
C LEU A 121 11.66 31.71 -33.06
N LYS A 122 11.49 32.28 -34.25
CA LYS A 122 12.10 33.59 -34.59
C LYS A 122 11.17 34.69 -34.12
N LEU A 123 11.70 35.57 -33.28
CA LEU A 123 10.98 36.74 -32.81
C LEU A 123 11.60 37.98 -33.43
N GLU A 124 10.77 38.89 -33.89
CA GLU A 124 11.21 40.21 -34.41
C GLU A 124 11.33 41.19 -33.24
N GLY A 125 12.40 42.04 -33.26
CA GLY A 125 12.64 43.07 -32.27
C GLY A 125 13.97 42.90 -31.53
N SER A 126 14.19 43.78 -30.55
CA SER A 126 15.38 43.71 -29.70
C SER A 126 15.32 42.53 -28.73
N LEU A 127 16.49 42.07 -28.30
CA LEU A 127 16.63 40.97 -27.36
C LEU A 127 15.89 41.25 -26.04
N ASP A 128 15.97 42.45 -25.52
CA ASP A 128 15.32 42.89 -24.28
C ASP A 128 13.79 42.92 -24.42
N ALA A 129 13.28 43.48 -25.53
CA ALA A 129 11.83 43.47 -25.77
C ALA A 129 11.26 42.04 -25.90
N SER A 130 12.00 41.16 -26.51
CA SER A 130 11.63 39.73 -26.62
C SER A 130 11.66 39.01 -25.26
N LYS A 131 12.68 39.27 -24.43
CA LYS A 131 12.79 38.79 -23.07
C LYS A 131 11.57 39.19 -22.24
N ASP A 132 11.19 40.48 -22.27
CA ASP A 132 10.08 41.01 -21.46
C ASP A 132 8.72 40.46 -21.90
N LYS A 133 8.49 40.31 -23.21
CA LYS A 133 7.29 39.63 -23.76
C LYS A 133 7.19 38.16 -23.31
N LEU A 134 8.31 37.44 -23.39
CA LEU A 134 8.36 36.05 -22.98
C LEU A 134 8.19 35.93 -21.45
N ALA A 135 8.77 36.81 -20.66
CA ALA A 135 8.62 36.84 -19.22
C ALA A 135 7.15 37.08 -18.81
N ALA A 136 6.48 38.04 -19.45
CA ALA A 136 5.06 38.29 -19.23
C ALA A 136 4.17 37.10 -19.62
N PHE A 137 4.47 36.46 -20.77
CA PHE A 137 3.75 35.24 -21.19
C PHE A 137 3.93 34.08 -20.21
N LEU A 138 5.16 33.80 -19.79
CA LEU A 138 5.43 32.74 -18.81
C LEU A 138 4.76 33.03 -17.47
N GLY A 139 4.81 34.31 -17.01
CA GLY A 139 4.16 34.74 -15.77
C GLY A 139 2.63 34.53 -15.79
N SER A 140 2.00 34.75 -16.93
CA SER A 140 0.54 34.56 -17.07
C SER A 140 0.10 33.10 -17.16
N ARG A 141 0.94 32.21 -17.67
CA ARG A 141 0.60 30.79 -17.93
C ARG A 141 1.14 29.79 -16.90
N PHE A 142 2.29 30.08 -16.31
CA PHE A 142 2.99 29.17 -15.42
C PHE A 142 3.22 29.77 -14.03
N ALA A 143 4.27 30.55 -13.90
CA ALA A 143 4.71 31.27 -12.71
C ALA A 143 5.68 32.38 -13.13
N THR A 144 5.93 33.33 -12.25
CA THR A 144 6.94 34.39 -12.50
C THR A 144 8.28 33.74 -12.84
N PRO A 145 8.84 33.98 -14.03
CA PRO A 145 10.08 33.34 -14.44
C PRO A 145 11.29 33.92 -13.69
N THR A 146 12.24 33.07 -13.36
CA THR A 146 13.59 33.49 -12.97
C THR A 146 14.38 33.75 -14.23
N ILE A 147 14.93 34.95 -14.36
CA ILE A 147 15.70 35.38 -15.52
C ILE A 147 17.18 35.35 -15.16
N THR A 148 17.96 34.57 -15.89
CA THR A 148 19.41 34.47 -15.72
C THR A 148 20.09 34.85 -17.01
N GLN A 149 21.03 35.79 -16.95
CA GLN A 149 21.83 36.20 -18.11
C GLN A 149 23.16 35.45 -18.13
N VAL A 150 23.46 34.83 -19.25
CA VAL A 150 24.74 34.14 -19.47
C VAL A 150 25.33 34.66 -20.79
N GLY A 151 26.35 35.50 -20.70
CA GLY A 151 26.92 36.18 -21.88
C GLY A 151 25.88 37.07 -22.59
N ASN A 152 25.60 36.79 -23.85
CA ASN A 152 24.62 37.53 -24.65
C ASN A 152 23.27 36.78 -24.78
N GLN A 153 22.98 35.88 -23.86
CA GLN A 153 21.76 35.08 -23.85
C GLN A 153 20.99 35.23 -22.54
N TYR A 154 19.66 35.25 -22.62
CA TYR A 154 18.78 35.20 -21.46
C TYR A 154 18.15 33.84 -21.34
N HIS A 155 18.25 33.22 -20.15
CA HIS A 155 17.55 32.02 -19.76
C HIS A 155 16.35 32.40 -18.90
N LEU A 156 15.15 32.05 -19.33
CA LEU A 156 13.92 32.28 -18.58
C LEU A 156 13.42 30.91 -18.09
N PHE A 157 13.43 30.72 -16.77
CA PHE A 157 12.98 29.49 -16.14
C PHE A 157 11.68 29.74 -15.36
N ALA A 158 10.62 29.03 -15.69
CA ALA A 158 9.36 29.08 -14.95
C ALA A 158 8.89 27.66 -14.64
N GLN A 159 8.55 27.39 -13.40
CA GLN A 159 7.98 26.10 -13.01
C GLN A 159 6.73 26.30 -12.15
N LYS A 160 5.75 25.43 -12.33
CA LYS A 160 4.51 25.40 -11.55
C LYS A 160 4.40 24.06 -10.82
N ASN A 161 3.95 24.11 -9.58
CA ASN A 161 3.71 22.91 -8.76
C ASN A 161 4.95 21.99 -8.58
N ALA A 162 6.14 22.58 -8.42
CA ALA A 162 7.39 21.82 -8.23
C ALA A 162 7.33 20.81 -7.08
N TRP A 163 6.58 21.14 -6.02
CA TRP A 163 6.37 20.30 -4.83
C TRP A 163 5.63 19.00 -5.10
N CYS A 164 4.88 18.88 -6.22
CA CYS A 164 4.23 17.63 -6.61
C CYS A 164 5.21 16.47 -6.76
N ARG A 165 6.49 16.76 -7.02
CA ARG A 165 7.55 15.74 -7.08
C ARG A 165 7.81 15.05 -5.75
N LEU A 166 7.45 15.67 -4.64
CA LEU A 166 7.53 15.07 -3.30
C LEU A 166 6.34 14.16 -3.00
N GLY A 167 5.28 14.19 -3.79
CA GLY A 167 4.10 13.34 -3.62
C GLY A 167 4.43 11.84 -3.57
N VAL A 168 5.44 11.40 -4.35
CA VAL A 168 5.92 10.00 -4.31
C VAL A 168 6.39 9.60 -2.92
N TYR A 169 7.08 10.50 -2.21
CA TYR A 169 7.58 10.21 -0.85
C TYR A 169 6.46 10.19 0.20
N VAL A 170 5.41 10.99 -0.02
CA VAL A 170 4.20 10.91 0.82
C VAL A 170 3.53 9.56 0.65
N VAL A 171 3.41 9.06 -0.58
CA VAL A 171 2.86 7.71 -0.86
C VAL A 171 3.76 6.62 -0.23
N HIS A 172 5.08 6.70 -0.39
CA HIS A 172 6.01 5.75 0.21
C HIS A 172 5.87 5.73 1.73
N PHE A 173 5.82 6.90 2.37
CA PHE A 173 5.62 7.02 3.80
C PHE A 173 4.28 6.42 4.26
N SER A 174 3.20 6.68 3.52
CA SER A 174 1.87 6.12 3.81
C SER A 174 1.87 4.60 3.78
N ILE A 175 2.55 3.98 2.80
CA ILE A 175 2.72 2.53 2.72
C ILE A 175 3.44 2.01 3.97
N LEU A 176 4.53 2.66 4.39
CA LEU A 176 5.28 2.27 5.58
C LEU A 176 4.45 2.38 6.86
N VAL A 177 3.61 3.42 6.98
CA VAL A 177 2.68 3.58 8.12
C VAL A 177 1.65 2.46 8.15
N VAL A 178 1.05 2.10 7.01
CA VAL A 178 0.11 0.98 6.90
C VAL A 178 0.78 -0.33 7.29
N MET A 179 2.01 -0.58 6.80
CA MET A 179 2.77 -1.78 7.14
C MET A 179 3.12 -1.85 8.64
N ALA A 180 3.53 -0.72 9.22
CA ALA A 180 3.79 -0.64 10.66
C ALA A 180 2.52 -0.92 11.47
N GLY A 181 1.38 -0.36 11.07
CA GLY A 181 0.08 -0.63 11.68
C GLY A 181 -0.30 -2.12 11.61
N THR A 182 -0.03 -2.77 10.48
CA THR A 182 -0.27 -4.21 10.32
C THR A 182 0.60 -5.04 11.26
N ILE A 183 1.88 -4.68 11.42
CA ILE A 183 2.80 -5.36 12.33
C ILE A 183 2.34 -5.19 13.79
N ILE A 184 2.01 -3.96 14.19
CA ILE A 184 1.51 -3.65 15.53
C ILE A 184 0.22 -4.44 15.80
N GLY A 185 -0.72 -4.44 14.84
CA GLY A 185 -1.96 -5.20 14.95
C GLY A 185 -1.75 -6.72 15.04
N ASN A 186 -0.71 -7.25 14.40
CA ASN A 186 -0.37 -8.66 14.48
C ASN A 186 0.28 -9.05 15.83
N ILE A 187 1.09 -8.16 16.39
CA ILE A 187 1.80 -8.42 17.67
C ILE A 187 0.86 -8.17 18.86
N GLY A 188 0.09 -7.08 18.82
CA GLY A 188 -0.76 -6.63 19.94
C GLY A 188 -2.24 -7.03 19.80
N GLY A 189 -2.67 -7.46 18.62
CA GLY A 189 -4.06 -7.83 18.35
C GLY A 189 -4.31 -9.32 18.55
N TYR A 190 -5.49 -9.64 19.06
CA TYR A 190 -5.95 -11.01 19.17
C TYR A 190 -6.93 -11.33 18.04
N LYS A 191 -6.70 -12.44 17.34
CA LYS A 191 -7.65 -13.01 16.36
C LYS A 191 -8.12 -14.35 16.90
N GLY A 192 -9.40 -14.44 17.18
CA GLY A 192 -10.01 -15.67 17.65
C GLY A 192 -11.38 -15.87 17.02
N PHE A 193 -11.84 -17.10 17.04
CA PHE A 193 -13.15 -17.50 16.54
C PHE A 193 -13.88 -18.22 17.65
N VAL A 194 -15.18 -17.98 17.69
CA VAL A 194 -16.08 -18.71 18.57
C VAL A 194 -17.42 -18.84 17.87
N ALA A 195 -18.01 -20.03 17.96
CA ALA A 195 -19.39 -20.26 17.60
C ALA A 195 -20.24 -19.97 18.83
N ILE A 196 -21.18 -19.02 18.72
CA ILE A 196 -22.09 -18.64 19.79
C ILE A 196 -23.48 -19.09 19.36
N VAL A 197 -24.11 -19.93 20.17
CA VAL A 197 -25.51 -20.35 19.98
C VAL A 197 -26.44 -19.25 20.46
N GLU A 198 -27.63 -19.13 19.87
CA GLU A 198 -28.67 -18.20 20.31
C GLU A 198 -28.99 -18.42 21.81
N GLY A 199 -28.95 -17.35 22.60
CA GLY A 199 -29.11 -17.35 24.05
C GLY A 199 -27.84 -17.60 24.85
N GLU A 200 -26.74 -18.03 24.22
CA GLU A 200 -25.46 -18.29 24.90
C GLU A 200 -24.68 -17.02 25.15
N THR A 201 -23.99 -16.99 26.29
CA THR A 201 -23.08 -15.92 26.68
C THR A 201 -21.66 -16.47 26.77
N ILE A 202 -20.71 -15.80 26.15
CA ILE A 202 -19.30 -16.16 26.16
C ILE A 202 -18.44 -15.01 26.67
N ASN A 203 -17.35 -15.35 27.35
CA ASN A 203 -16.32 -14.42 27.81
C ASN A 203 -14.90 -14.82 27.34
N THR A 204 -14.79 -15.88 26.54
CA THR A 204 -13.53 -16.40 26.00
C THR A 204 -13.67 -16.66 24.51
N ILE A 205 -12.58 -16.48 23.79
CA ILE A 205 -12.46 -16.87 22.36
C ILE A 205 -11.31 -17.85 22.19
N LYS A 206 -11.42 -18.73 21.22
CA LYS A 206 -10.32 -19.61 20.82
C LYS A 206 -9.39 -18.87 19.87
N ALA A 207 -8.15 -18.65 20.30
CA ALA A 207 -7.10 -18.16 19.42
C ALA A 207 -6.79 -19.18 18.33
N ARG A 208 -6.12 -18.73 17.27
CA ARG A 208 -5.70 -19.56 16.14
C ARG A 208 -4.82 -20.75 16.54
N ASN A 209 -4.05 -20.63 17.62
CA ASN A 209 -3.21 -21.70 18.20
C ASN A 209 -3.98 -22.64 19.16
N GLY A 210 -5.32 -22.53 19.21
CA GLY A 210 -6.18 -23.33 20.06
C GLY A 210 -6.24 -22.92 21.53
N LYS A 211 -5.54 -21.86 21.94
CA LYS A 211 -5.58 -21.35 23.32
C LYS A 211 -6.83 -20.50 23.52
N ASP A 212 -7.46 -20.66 24.69
CA ASP A 212 -8.56 -19.81 25.11
C ASP A 212 -8.01 -18.46 25.60
N ILE A 213 -8.54 -17.38 25.05
CA ILE A 213 -8.20 -16.00 25.41
C ILE A 213 -9.40 -15.36 26.08
N PRO A 214 -9.30 -14.89 27.33
CA PRO A 214 -10.37 -14.15 27.98
C PRO A 214 -10.55 -12.78 27.30
N LEU A 215 -11.79 -12.41 27.01
CA LEU A 215 -12.12 -11.14 26.35
C LEU A 215 -12.10 -9.94 27.29
N GLY A 216 -12.27 -10.14 28.60
CA GLY A 216 -12.47 -9.05 29.57
C GLY A 216 -13.89 -8.46 29.55
N PHE A 217 -14.75 -8.90 28.64
CA PHE A 217 -16.16 -8.56 28.52
C PHE A 217 -16.94 -9.80 28.08
N GLU A 218 -18.26 -9.75 28.22
CA GLU A 218 -19.16 -10.84 27.83
C GLU A 218 -19.89 -10.49 26.54
N VAL A 219 -20.08 -11.49 25.69
CA VAL A 219 -20.85 -11.38 24.44
C VAL A 219 -21.98 -12.39 24.49
N LYS A 220 -23.21 -11.91 24.41
CA LYS A 220 -24.40 -12.74 24.33
C LYS A 220 -25.02 -12.65 22.95
N CYS A 221 -25.37 -13.79 22.36
CA CYS A 221 -26.16 -13.82 21.13
C CYS A 221 -27.65 -13.84 21.50
N ASP A 222 -28.33 -12.71 21.35
CA ASP A 222 -29.74 -12.59 21.70
C ASP A 222 -30.62 -13.20 20.62
N GLN A 223 -30.27 -13.01 19.35
CA GLN A 223 -31.03 -13.53 18.23
C GLN A 223 -30.15 -13.76 16.99
N PHE A 224 -30.41 -14.87 16.29
CA PHE A 224 -29.80 -15.19 15.02
C PHE A 224 -30.92 -15.45 13.97
N THR A 225 -30.94 -14.66 12.89
CA THR A 225 -31.95 -14.76 11.85
C THR A 225 -31.28 -14.96 10.49
N VAL A 226 -31.79 -15.93 9.74
CA VAL A 226 -31.38 -16.18 8.36
C VAL A 226 -32.55 -15.80 7.45
N SER A 227 -32.33 -14.87 6.52
CA SER A 227 -33.29 -14.53 5.48
C SER A 227 -32.86 -15.13 4.13
N PHE A 228 -33.85 -15.53 3.34
CA PHE A 228 -33.65 -16.13 2.03
C PHE A 228 -34.24 -15.25 0.93
N TYR A 229 -33.72 -15.35 -0.28
CA TYR A 229 -34.36 -14.71 -1.43
C TYR A 229 -35.69 -15.37 -1.74
N VAL A 230 -36.64 -14.59 -2.23
CA VAL A 230 -37.93 -15.12 -2.75
C VAL A 230 -37.68 -15.66 -4.14
N SER A 231 -38.17 -16.87 -4.43
CA SER A 231 -38.06 -17.46 -5.77
C SER A 231 -38.88 -16.67 -6.79
N PRO A 232 -38.31 -16.37 -7.98
CA PRO A 232 -39.07 -15.75 -9.06
C PRO A 232 -40.19 -16.72 -9.51
N GLY A 233 -41.42 -16.51 -9.09
CA GLY A 233 -42.53 -17.38 -9.41
C GLY A 233 -43.48 -17.67 -8.25
N GLY A 234 -43.28 -17.06 -7.08
CA GLY A 234 -44.23 -17.13 -5.97
C GLY A 234 -44.24 -18.45 -5.17
N GLY A 235 -43.25 -19.31 -5.34
CA GLY A 235 -43.16 -20.65 -4.72
C GLY A 235 -42.49 -20.71 -3.37
N GLY A 236 -42.36 -19.63 -2.61
CA GLY A 236 -41.73 -19.62 -1.29
C GLY A 236 -40.26 -19.17 -1.29
N PRO A 237 -39.57 -19.24 -0.13
CA PRO A 237 -38.17 -18.84 -0.01
C PRO A 237 -37.26 -19.74 -0.86
N SER A 238 -36.31 -19.13 -1.57
CA SER A 238 -35.29 -19.85 -2.32
C SER A 238 -34.29 -20.51 -1.35
N GLN A 239 -33.52 -21.50 -1.83
CA GLN A 239 -32.41 -22.05 -1.04
C GLN A 239 -31.20 -21.11 -0.95
N MET A 240 -31.22 -19.97 -1.67
CA MET A 240 -30.15 -18.97 -1.59
C MET A 240 -30.37 -18.05 -0.40
N THR A 241 -29.43 -18.07 0.51
CA THR A 241 -29.41 -17.17 1.66
C THR A 241 -29.22 -15.74 1.19
N LYS A 242 -30.06 -14.85 1.66
CA LYS A 242 -30.00 -13.41 1.37
C LYS A 242 -29.13 -12.68 2.39
N GLU A 243 -29.33 -12.98 3.68
CA GLU A 243 -28.72 -12.24 4.76
C GLU A 243 -28.66 -13.10 6.03
N PHE A 244 -27.55 -12.96 6.76
CA PHE A 244 -27.40 -13.43 8.13
C PHE A 244 -27.45 -12.20 9.05
N LYS A 245 -28.40 -12.16 9.97
CA LYS A 245 -28.54 -11.07 10.95
C LYS A 245 -28.36 -11.61 12.35
N ARG A 246 -27.51 -10.94 13.13
CA ARG A 246 -27.24 -11.27 14.51
C ARG A 246 -27.58 -10.07 15.39
N ILE A 247 -28.16 -10.32 16.52
CA ILE A 247 -28.33 -9.33 17.59
C ILE A 247 -27.46 -9.79 18.73
N LEU A 248 -26.45 -8.99 19.05
CA LEU A 248 -25.47 -9.27 20.10
C LEU A 248 -25.59 -8.22 21.21
N THR A 249 -25.56 -8.65 22.45
CA THR A 249 -25.43 -7.79 23.62
C THR A 249 -24.03 -7.95 24.20
N LEU A 250 -23.34 -6.81 24.37
CA LEU A 250 -22.02 -6.74 25.01
C LEU A 250 -22.19 -6.25 26.42
N THR A 251 -21.59 -6.96 27.39
CA THR A 251 -21.61 -6.61 28.80
C THR A 251 -20.18 -6.45 29.31
N GLU A 252 -19.85 -5.27 29.79
CA GLU A 252 -18.58 -4.97 30.44
C GLU A 252 -18.79 -4.56 31.89
N HIS A 253 -18.10 -5.23 32.83
CA HIS A 253 -18.24 -5.02 34.27
C HIS A 253 -19.71 -5.08 34.77
N GLY A 254 -20.52 -5.98 34.18
CA GLY A 254 -21.93 -6.14 34.53
C GLY A 254 -22.87 -5.07 33.98
N LYS A 255 -22.41 -4.19 33.11
CA LYS A 255 -23.23 -3.18 32.42
C LYS A 255 -23.26 -3.41 30.94
N GLU A 256 -24.45 -3.32 30.33
CA GLU A 256 -24.57 -3.37 28.86
C GLU A 256 -23.90 -2.15 28.23
N VAL A 257 -23.10 -2.39 27.19
CA VAL A 257 -22.45 -1.34 26.41
C VAL A 257 -23.44 -0.85 25.35
N PRO A 258 -23.91 0.39 25.40
CA PRO A 258 -24.88 0.91 24.45
C PRO A 258 -24.26 1.05 23.05
N GLY A 259 -24.99 0.66 22.02
CA GLY A 259 -24.62 0.88 20.61
C GLY A 259 -24.21 -0.35 19.81
N TYR A 260 -24.09 -1.52 20.40
CA TYR A 260 -23.67 -2.76 19.72
C TYR A 260 -24.78 -3.79 19.53
N LYS A 261 -26.01 -3.34 19.25
CA LYS A 261 -27.16 -4.26 19.09
C LYS A 261 -27.34 -4.89 17.68
N HIS A 262 -26.53 -4.53 16.67
CA HIS A 262 -26.70 -5.06 15.33
C HIS A 262 -25.34 -5.26 14.65
N VAL A 263 -24.96 -6.49 14.34
CA VAL A 263 -23.81 -6.86 13.50
C VAL A 263 -24.27 -7.81 12.41
#